data_5083bcede309ca159295430758a9e33a
#
_entry.id   5083bcede309ca159295430758a9e33a
#
_cell.length_a   1.000
_cell.length_b   1.000
_cell.length_c   1.000
_cell.angle_alpha   90.00
_cell.angle_beta   90.00
_cell.angle_gamma   90.00
#
_symmetry.space_group_name_H-M   'P 1'
#
loop_
_entity.id
_entity.type
_entity.pdbx_description
1 polymer ?
#
loop_
_entity_poly.entity_id
_entity_poly.type
_entity_poly.pdbx_seq_one_letter_code
_entity_poly.pdbx_strand_id
1 'polypeptide(L)'
;MRDRSWMMAEETQTAEEAGSAEATVTSETNTAAPPVQAEGMAALGALSETSAAPSEISAPAEPKIDKQGRAYATGRRKNAIARVWIKRGTGQISINGRDITTYFARPVLQMVLQQPFETAERTGEFDVIATVVGGGLSGQAGAVRHGISRALTNFEPGLRPALKAGGFMTRDPRVVERKKYGKAKARRSFQFSKR
;
A
#
# COMPACT_ATOMS: atom_id res chain seq x y z
N MET A 1 -36.44 29.13 -34.36
CA MET A 1 -37.70 29.02 -33.58
C MET A 1 -37.63 27.71 -32.82
N ARG A 2 -37.33 27.69 -31.59
CA ARG A 2 -37.94 27.94 -30.30
C ARG A 2 -36.88 27.82 -29.23
N ASP A 3 -36.63 28.91 -28.57
CA ASP A 3 -36.01 29.01 -27.27
C ASP A 3 -36.76 28.20 -26.21
N ARG A 4 -36.05 27.66 -25.23
CA ARG A 4 -36.49 27.60 -23.85
C ARG A 4 -35.31 27.44 -22.92
N SER A 5 -34.90 28.61 -22.47
CA SER A 5 -34.34 28.96 -21.17
C SER A 5 -35.06 28.25 -20.02
N TRP A 6 -34.32 27.71 -19.04
CA TRP A 6 -34.76 27.55 -17.67
C TRP A 6 -33.75 28.23 -16.76
N MET A 7 -34.21 29.35 -16.28
CA MET A 7 -33.61 30.13 -15.20
C MET A 7 -33.91 29.46 -13.84
N MET A 8 -32.92 29.56 -12.97
CA MET A 8 -32.95 30.06 -11.59
C MET A 8 -34.11 29.61 -10.67
N ALA A 9 -33.73 29.05 -9.55
CA ALA A 9 -34.23 29.30 -8.20
C ALA A 9 -33.12 28.85 -7.25
N GLU A 10 -32.37 29.75 -6.64
CA GLU A 10 -32.62 30.54 -5.41
C GLU A 10 -32.85 29.67 -4.17
N GLU A 11 -31.83 29.73 -3.36
CA GLU A 11 -31.77 30.03 -1.92
C GLU A 11 -32.96 29.64 -1.03
N THR A 12 -32.64 28.87 0.02
CA THR A 12 -33.04 29.32 1.37
C THR A 12 -32.13 28.65 2.43
N GLN A 13 -31.50 29.55 3.16
CA GLN A 13 -30.91 29.35 4.49
C GLN A 13 -32.02 29.02 5.50
N THR A 14 -31.74 28.15 6.46
CA THR A 14 -32.15 28.41 7.86
C THR A 14 -31.20 27.70 8.81
N ALA A 15 -30.74 28.50 9.73
CA ALA A 15 -29.91 28.22 10.87
C ALA A 15 -30.75 27.76 12.07
N GLU A 16 -30.01 27.42 13.16
CA GLU A 16 -30.41 27.27 14.58
C GLU A 16 -31.12 25.98 14.94
N GLU A 17 -30.80 25.26 15.98
CA GLU A 17 -30.55 25.69 17.36
C GLU A 17 -29.80 24.62 18.17
N ALA A 18 -29.19 25.11 19.20
CA ALA A 18 -28.43 24.48 20.26
C ALA A 18 -29.29 23.57 21.16
N GLY A 19 -28.65 22.55 21.72
CA GLY A 19 -29.21 21.75 22.79
C GLY A 19 -28.12 21.07 23.62
N SER A 20 -27.61 21.80 24.61
CA SER A 20 -26.79 21.31 25.69
C SER A 20 -27.58 20.40 26.65
N ALA A 21 -27.00 19.29 27.05
CA ALA A 21 -27.41 18.61 28.28
C ALA A 21 -26.20 17.94 28.92
N GLU A 22 -25.73 18.60 29.98
CA GLU A 22 -24.93 18.03 31.09
C GLU A 22 -25.79 17.01 31.86
N ALA A 23 -25.16 15.91 32.27
CA ALA A 23 -25.50 15.17 33.49
C ALA A 23 -24.29 14.30 33.88
N THR A 24 -23.47 14.78 34.82
CA THR A 24 -23.30 14.37 36.23
C THR A 24 -22.95 12.90 36.48
N VAL A 25 -21.70 12.72 36.78
CA VAL A 25 -21.06 12.12 37.96
C VAL A 25 -21.91 11.13 38.77
N THR A 26 -21.46 9.91 38.91
CA THR A 26 -21.44 9.20 40.19
C THR A 26 -20.24 8.28 40.31
N SER A 27 -19.59 8.47 41.40
CA SER A 27 -18.43 7.85 42.03
C SER A 27 -18.71 6.44 42.59
N GLU A 28 -17.59 5.76 42.82
CA GLU A 28 -17.33 4.78 43.90
C GLU A 28 -17.84 3.33 43.68
N THR A 29 -16.90 2.42 43.53
CA THR A 29 -16.60 1.52 44.67
C THR A 29 -15.21 0.89 44.54
N ASN A 30 -14.45 1.22 45.51
CA ASN A 30 -13.18 0.66 45.95
C ASN A 30 -13.40 -0.78 46.47
N THR A 31 -12.67 -1.77 45.91
CA THR A 31 -12.52 -3.06 46.61
C THR A 31 -11.06 -3.45 46.58
N ALA A 32 -10.45 -3.31 47.75
CA ALA A 32 -9.09 -3.69 48.08
C ALA A 32 -8.90 -5.21 47.98
N ALA A 33 -7.86 -5.62 47.29
CA ALA A 33 -7.29 -6.98 47.36
C ALA A 33 -6.02 -6.94 48.27
N PRO A 34 -5.76 -7.97 49.05
CA PRO A 34 -4.72 -7.96 50.09
C PRO A 34 -3.31 -8.16 49.50
N PRO A 35 -2.26 -7.73 50.22
CA PRO A 35 -0.88 -7.86 49.75
C PRO A 35 -0.39 -9.29 49.96
N VAL A 36 0.03 -9.90 48.87
CA VAL A 36 0.81 -11.15 48.93
C VAL A 36 2.28 -10.77 49.08
N GLN A 37 2.85 -11.14 50.19
CA GLN A 37 4.26 -10.99 50.50
C GLN A 37 5.08 -11.79 49.49
N ALA A 38 5.96 -11.12 48.75
CA ALA A 38 7.00 -11.73 47.94
C ALA A 38 8.35 -11.57 48.62
N GLU A 39 8.68 -12.53 49.48
CA GLU A 39 10.07 -12.77 49.84
C GLU A 39 10.67 -13.82 48.94
N GLY A 40 11.83 -13.50 48.36
CA GLY A 40 12.73 -14.49 47.78
C GLY A 40 12.77 -14.49 46.26
N MET A 41 13.57 -13.62 45.67
CA MET A 41 14.44 -13.87 44.51
C MET A 41 15.26 -12.61 44.16
N ALA A 42 16.08 -12.22 45.11
CA ALA A 42 17.17 -11.27 44.84
C ALA A 42 18.44 -12.08 44.53
N ALA A 43 18.57 -12.58 43.32
CA ALA A 43 19.86 -13.09 42.79
C ALA A 43 19.76 -13.54 41.32
N LEU A 44 19.32 -12.70 40.39
CA LEU A 44 19.53 -12.95 38.93
C LEU A 44 19.41 -11.65 38.12
N GLY A 45 19.77 -10.52 38.71
CA GLY A 45 19.69 -9.20 38.05
C GLY A 45 21.03 -8.63 37.60
N ALA A 46 21.97 -9.45 37.17
CA ALA A 46 23.28 -8.95 36.78
C ALA A 46 23.85 -9.65 35.55
N LEU A 47 23.12 -9.75 34.47
CA LEU A 47 23.67 -10.12 33.13
C LEU A 47 22.67 -9.76 32.01
N SER A 48 22.30 -8.48 31.86
CA SER A 48 21.72 -7.99 30.61
C SER A 48 22.00 -6.52 30.36
N GLU A 49 23.20 -6.09 30.62
CA GLU A 49 23.76 -4.96 29.87
C GLU A 49 24.28 -5.45 28.53
N THR A 50 23.36 -5.96 27.72
CA THR A 50 23.62 -6.06 26.28
C THR A 50 23.57 -4.62 25.75
N SER A 51 24.75 -4.00 25.66
CA SER A 51 24.94 -2.74 24.99
C SER A 51 24.20 -2.81 23.65
N ALA A 52 23.10 -2.06 23.54
CA ALA A 52 22.56 -1.69 22.26
C ALA A 52 23.65 -0.89 21.55
N ALA A 53 24.45 -1.55 20.74
CA ALA A 53 25.32 -0.91 19.79
C ALA A 53 24.46 0.11 19.03
N PRO A 54 24.89 1.37 18.91
CA PRO A 54 24.20 2.34 18.09
C PRO A 54 24.10 1.71 16.71
N SER A 55 22.87 1.48 16.24
CA SER A 55 22.62 1.02 14.87
C SER A 55 23.34 2.01 13.97
N GLU A 56 24.42 1.54 13.37
CA GLU A 56 25.14 2.29 12.33
C GLU A 56 24.09 2.80 11.38
N ILE A 57 23.97 4.13 11.29
CA ILE A 57 23.16 4.81 10.29
C ILE A 57 23.79 4.36 8.97
N SER A 58 23.24 3.32 8.38
CA SER A 58 23.73 2.75 7.12
C SER A 58 23.83 3.90 6.12
N ALA A 59 25.03 4.14 5.63
CA ALA A 59 25.31 5.17 4.64
C ALA A 59 24.22 5.19 3.56
N PRO A 60 23.81 6.34 3.04
CA PRO A 60 22.76 6.43 2.03
C PRO A 60 23.15 5.52 0.86
N ALA A 61 22.29 4.55 0.55
CA ALA A 61 22.57 3.58 -0.48
C ALA A 61 22.81 4.31 -1.81
N GLU A 62 23.87 3.95 -2.52
CA GLU A 62 24.20 4.57 -3.80
C GLU A 62 23.14 4.26 -4.85
N PRO A 63 22.81 5.22 -5.76
CA PRO A 63 21.86 5.00 -6.84
C PRO A 63 22.37 3.93 -7.82
N LYS A 64 21.48 2.95 -8.14
CA LYS A 64 21.79 1.87 -9.08
C LYS A 64 21.24 2.20 -10.46
N ILE A 65 22.02 2.90 -11.24
CA ILE A 65 21.65 3.38 -12.58
C ILE A 65 22.47 2.64 -13.64
N ASP A 66 21.82 2.17 -14.69
CA ASP A 66 22.40 1.52 -15.86
C ASP A 66 23.21 2.53 -16.70
N LYS A 67 24.08 2.02 -17.60
CA LYS A 67 24.84 2.83 -18.59
C LYS A 67 23.95 3.73 -19.45
N GLN A 68 22.66 3.42 -19.57
CA GLN A 68 21.66 4.19 -20.33
C GLN A 68 20.88 5.19 -19.45
N GLY A 69 21.31 5.45 -18.22
CA GLY A 69 20.63 6.37 -17.29
C GLY A 69 19.29 5.83 -16.76
N ARG A 70 19.08 4.51 -16.79
CA ARG A 70 17.84 3.88 -16.34
C ARG A 70 18.07 3.12 -15.02
N ALA A 71 17.10 3.21 -14.11
CA ALA A 71 17.05 2.32 -12.96
C ALA A 71 16.18 1.11 -13.26
N TYR A 72 16.67 -0.08 -12.98
CA TYR A 72 15.98 -1.34 -13.22
C TYR A 72 15.49 -1.96 -11.92
N ALA A 73 14.25 -2.48 -11.92
CA ALA A 73 13.76 -3.35 -10.85
C ALA A 73 12.72 -4.35 -11.35
N THR A 74 12.59 -5.44 -10.58
CA THR A 74 11.54 -6.44 -10.79
C THR A 74 10.44 -6.29 -9.77
N GLY A 75 9.18 -6.34 -10.22
CA GLY A 75 8.01 -6.41 -9.35
C GLY A 75 7.29 -7.74 -9.51
N ARG A 76 6.62 -8.21 -8.44
CA ARG A 76 5.88 -9.48 -8.44
C ARG A 76 4.57 -9.34 -7.67
N ARG A 77 3.49 -9.90 -8.21
CA ARG A 77 2.23 -10.06 -7.51
C ARG A 77 1.47 -11.28 -8.03
N LYS A 78 1.04 -12.16 -7.12
CA LYS A 78 0.44 -13.46 -7.50
C LYS A 78 1.38 -14.20 -8.47
N ASN A 79 0.90 -14.52 -9.67
CA ASN A 79 1.68 -15.17 -10.73
C ASN A 79 2.23 -14.17 -11.77
N ALA A 80 2.00 -12.85 -11.58
CA ALA A 80 2.50 -11.82 -12.48
C ALA A 80 3.91 -11.38 -12.08
N ILE A 81 4.77 -11.23 -13.10
CA ILE A 81 6.14 -10.75 -12.99
C ILE A 81 6.27 -9.54 -13.91
N ALA A 82 6.78 -8.43 -13.38
CA ALA A 82 7.06 -7.22 -14.13
C ALA A 82 8.56 -6.90 -14.04
N ARG A 83 9.16 -6.59 -15.18
CA ARG A 83 10.50 -6.00 -15.31
C ARG A 83 10.29 -4.55 -15.66
N VAL A 84 10.78 -3.65 -14.84
CA VAL A 84 10.49 -2.21 -14.95
C VAL A 84 11.80 -1.45 -15.04
N TRP A 85 11.90 -0.57 -16.03
CA TRP A 85 12.96 0.41 -16.22
C TRP A 85 12.39 1.80 -16.10
N ILE A 86 13.02 2.64 -15.31
CA ILE A 86 12.64 4.03 -15.11
C ILE A 86 13.79 4.93 -15.54
N LYS A 87 13.48 5.98 -16.28
CA LYS A 87 14.42 7.06 -16.63
C LYS A 87 13.74 8.42 -16.42
N ARG A 88 14.47 9.49 -16.28
CA ARG A 88 13.89 10.82 -16.29
C ARG A 88 13.26 11.13 -17.65
N GLY A 89 12.08 11.71 -17.66
CA GLY A 89 11.32 11.98 -18.86
C GLY A 89 10.05 12.79 -18.63
N THR A 90 9.02 12.53 -19.41
CA THR A 90 7.76 13.30 -19.47
C THR A 90 6.58 12.61 -18.78
N GLY A 91 6.81 11.49 -18.08
CA GLY A 91 5.76 10.74 -17.40
C GLY A 91 5.07 9.69 -18.26
N GLN A 92 5.64 9.33 -19.40
CA GLN A 92 5.05 8.32 -20.28
C GLN A 92 5.26 6.90 -19.73
N ILE A 93 4.17 6.10 -19.68
CA ILE A 93 4.22 4.72 -19.20
C ILE A 93 3.89 3.78 -20.35
N SER A 94 4.88 3.00 -20.78
CA SER A 94 4.75 1.98 -21.82
C SER A 94 4.84 0.58 -21.22
N ILE A 95 3.88 -0.29 -21.57
CA ILE A 95 3.77 -1.66 -21.06
C ILE A 95 3.70 -2.63 -22.22
N ASN A 96 4.68 -3.51 -22.35
CA ASN A 96 4.80 -4.44 -23.48
C ASN A 96 4.71 -3.73 -24.85
N GLY A 97 5.26 -2.50 -24.96
CA GLY A 97 5.23 -1.70 -26.20
C GLY A 97 3.88 -1.03 -26.48
N ARG A 98 2.94 -1.01 -25.53
CA ARG A 98 1.65 -0.34 -25.63
C ARG A 98 1.51 0.72 -24.54
N ASP A 99 0.73 1.75 -24.78
CA ASP A 99 0.43 2.75 -23.77
C ASP A 99 -0.40 2.18 -22.63
N ILE A 100 -0.24 2.77 -21.45
CA ILE A 100 -0.97 2.40 -20.23
C ILE A 100 -2.50 2.37 -20.45
N THR A 101 -3.05 3.33 -21.19
CA THR A 101 -4.49 3.45 -21.46
C THR A 101 -5.02 2.30 -22.31
N THR A 102 -4.24 1.87 -23.30
CA THR A 102 -4.58 0.75 -24.16
C THR A 102 -4.40 -0.60 -23.45
N TYR A 103 -3.34 -0.74 -22.66
CA TYR A 103 -3.04 -2.00 -21.99
C TYR A 103 -3.93 -2.22 -20.74
N PHE A 104 -4.08 -1.20 -19.91
CA PHE A 104 -4.97 -1.20 -18.75
C PHE A 104 -6.19 -0.31 -19.01
N ALA A 105 -7.18 -0.83 -19.73
CA ALA A 105 -8.40 -0.10 -20.07
C ALA A 105 -9.22 0.36 -18.83
N ARG A 106 -9.01 -0.28 -17.65
CA ARG A 106 -9.71 0.10 -16.41
C ARG A 106 -8.98 1.23 -15.72
N PRO A 107 -9.60 2.41 -15.50
CA PRO A 107 -8.95 3.56 -14.87
C PRO A 107 -8.41 3.26 -13.47
N VAL A 108 -9.09 2.41 -12.69
CA VAL A 108 -8.60 1.98 -11.37
C VAL A 108 -7.21 1.33 -11.43
N LEU A 109 -6.91 0.56 -12.50
CA LEU A 109 -5.60 -0.06 -12.65
C LEU A 109 -4.53 0.99 -13.02
N GLN A 110 -4.89 2.02 -13.76
CA GLN A 110 -4.01 3.14 -14.10
C GLN A 110 -3.67 3.95 -12.84
N MET A 111 -4.66 4.27 -12.00
CA MET A 111 -4.45 4.92 -10.70
C MET A 111 -3.51 4.12 -9.80
N VAL A 112 -3.63 2.80 -9.77
CA VAL A 112 -2.72 1.94 -8.99
C VAL A 112 -1.25 2.09 -9.41
N LEU A 113 -0.98 2.35 -10.69
CA LEU A 113 0.38 2.58 -11.19
C LEU A 113 0.91 3.97 -10.84
N GLN A 114 0.04 4.95 -10.69
CA GLN A 114 0.41 6.34 -10.35
C GLN A 114 0.72 6.51 -8.86
N GLN A 115 0.08 5.73 -7.98
CA GLN A 115 0.26 5.81 -6.52
C GLN A 115 1.71 5.95 -6.03
N PRO A 116 2.71 5.17 -6.52
CA PRO A 116 4.09 5.33 -6.08
C PRO A 116 4.69 6.69 -6.41
N PHE A 117 4.31 7.28 -7.55
CA PHE A 117 4.78 8.60 -7.98
C PHE A 117 4.14 9.72 -7.16
N GLU A 118 2.85 9.60 -6.83
CA GLU A 118 2.13 10.53 -5.96
C GLU A 118 2.73 10.53 -4.55
N THR A 119 3.01 9.33 -3.98
CA THR A 119 3.63 9.22 -2.65
C THR A 119 5.07 9.71 -2.61
N ALA A 120 5.77 9.65 -3.74
CA ALA A 120 7.12 10.15 -3.89
C ALA A 120 7.18 11.64 -4.29
N GLU A 121 6.01 12.28 -4.53
CA GLU A 121 5.90 13.66 -5.04
C GLU A 121 6.67 13.89 -6.36
N ARG A 122 6.72 12.86 -7.20
CA ARG A 122 7.47 12.83 -8.47
C ARG A 122 6.57 12.52 -9.68
N THR A 123 5.37 13.06 -9.68
CA THR A 123 4.42 12.83 -10.77
C THR A 123 4.86 13.53 -12.05
N GLY A 124 4.94 12.79 -13.16
CA GLY A 124 5.29 13.34 -14.48
C GLY A 124 6.80 13.52 -14.75
N GLU A 125 7.68 13.20 -13.80
CA GLU A 125 9.13 13.35 -13.99
C GLU A 125 9.83 12.13 -14.61
N PHE A 126 9.17 10.98 -14.61
CA PHE A 126 9.78 9.72 -15.01
C PHE A 126 9.02 9.00 -16.11
N ASP A 127 9.74 8.57 -17.13
CA ASP A 127 9.25 7.63 -18.13
C ASP A 127 9.44 6.20 -17.63
N VAL A 128 8.43 5.35 -17.84
CA VAL A 128 8.43 3.96 -17.41
C VAL A 128 8.30 3.02 -18.61
N ILE A 129 9.23 2.11 -18.74
CA ILE A 129 9.14 1.00 -19.68
C ILE A 129 9.00 -0.29 -18.87
N ALA A 130 7.92 -1.02 -19.08
CA ALA A 130 7.66 -2.25 -18.36
C ALA A 130 7.39 -3.43 -19.30
N THR A 131 8.04 -4.56 -19.00
CA THR A 131 7.72 -5.84 -19.62
C THR A 131 7.04 -6.73 -18.59
N VAL A 132 5.83 -7.19 -18.88
CA VAL A 132 4.99 -7.92 -17.92
C VAL A 132 4.57 -9.27 -18.51
N VAL A 133 4.70 -10.31 -17.70
CA VAL A 133 4.31 -11.68 -18.06
C VAL A 133 3.54 -12.36 -16.93
N GLY A 134 2.69 -13.30 -17.29
CA GLY A 134 1.93 -14.13 -16.35
C GLY A 134 0.77 -13.42 -15.65
N GLY A 135 -0.03 -14.19 -14.95
CA GLY A 135 -1.19 -13.70 -14.19
C GLY A 135 -2.29 -13.06 -15.06
N GLY A 136 -3.06 -12.17 -14.45
CA GLY A 136 -4.09 -11.37 -15.12
C GLY A 136 -3.87 -9.88 -14.88
N LEU A 137 -4.58 -8.99 -15.60
CA LEU A 137 -4.39 -7.54 -15.60
C LEU A 137 -4.29 -6.92 -14.19
N SER A 138 -5.13 -7.33 -13.25
CA SER A 138 -5.07 -6.83 -11.86
C SER A 138 -3.79 -7.28 -11.13
N GLY A 139 -3.31 -8.50 -11.40
CA GLY A 139 -2.03 -8.99 -10.85
C GLY A 139 -0.85 -8.26 -11.47
N GLN A 140 -0.91 -8.04 -12.78
CA GLN A 140 0.10 -7.33 -13.55
C GLN A 140 0.25 -5.87 -13.11
N ALA A 141 -0.88 -5.14 -12.94
CA ALA A 141 -0.85 -3.77 -12.42
C ALA A 141 -0.16 -3.70 -11.03
N GLY A 142 -0.51 -4.61 -10.11
CA GLY A 142 0.16 -4.68 -8.81
C GLY A 142 1.64 -5.08 -8.89
N ALA A 143 2.03 -5.92 -9.87
CA ALA A 143 3.43 -6.24 -10.10
C ALA A 143 4.21 -5.04 -10.66
N VAL A 144 3.64 -4.29 -11.61
CA VAL A 144 4.24 -3.07 -12.14
C VAL A 144 4.37 -2.02 -11.04
N ARG A 145 3.34 -1.79 -10.23
CA ARG A 145 3.40 -0.88 -9.08
C ARG A 145 4.58 -1.20 -8.16
N HIS A 146 4.71 -2.45 -7.75
CA HIS A 146 5.83 -2.91 -6.91
C HIS A 146 7.18 -2.73 -7.62
N GLY A 147 7.25 -2.96 -8.93
CA GLY A 147 8.44 -2.74 -9.75
C GLY A 147 8.85 -1.26 -9.81
N ILE A 148 7.88 -0.37 -10.05
CA ILE A 148 8.07 1.09 -10.07
C ILE A 148 8.65 1.57 -8.74
N SER A 149 8.05 1.19 -7.61
CA SER A 149 8.51 1.61 -6.29
C SER A 149 9.94 1.20 -6.01
N ARG A 150 10.33 -0.02 -6.39
CA ARG A 150 11.71 -0.50 -6.26
C ARG A 150 12.67 0.21 -7.21
N ALA A 151 12.24 0.51 -8.42
CA ALA A 151 13.06 1.21 -9.39
C ALA A 151 13.28 2.68 -8.99
N LEU A 152 12.26 3.35 -8.45
CA LEU A 152 12.38 4.68 -7.84
C LEU A 152 13.41 4.69 -6.71
N THR A 153 13.36 3.71 -5.82
CA THR A 153 14.35 3.59 -4.73
C THR A 153 15.78 3.31 -5.25
N ASN A 154 15.91 2.61 -6.37
CA ASN A 154 17.23 2.41 -7.01
C ASN A 154 17.73 3.67 -7.69
N PHE A 155 16.84 4.52 -8.18
CA PHE A 155 17.16 5.80 -8.82
C PHE A 155 17.48 6.87 -7.77
N GLU A 156 16.58 7.04 -6.78
CA GLU A 156 16.69 7.98 -5.67
C GLU A 156 16.52 7.24 -4.34
N PRO A 157 17.60 6.84 -3.66
CA PRO A 157 17.52 6.09 -2.40
C PRO A 157 16.80 6.84 -1.27
N GLY A 158 16.80 8.19 -1.30
CA GLY A 158 16.11 9.03 -0.35
C GLY A 158 14.59 8.84 -0.31
N LEU A 159 13.97 8.34 -1.39
CA LEU A 159 12.53 8.07 -1.46
C LEU A 159 12.11 6.78 -0.74
N ARG A 160 13.10 5.96 -0.31
CA ARG A 160 12.83 4.67 0.33
C ARG A 160 11.96 4.76 1.59
N PRO A 161 12.13 5.71 2.53
CA PRO A 161 11.29 5.83 3.71
C PRO A 161 9.81 6.08 3.35
N ALA A 162 9.54 7.06 2.48
CA ALA A 162 8.20 7.41 2.03
C ALA A 162 7.49 6.24 1.35
N LEU A 163 8.16 5.58 0.39
CA LEU A 163 7.62 4.41 -0.31
C LEU A 163 7.42 3.19 0.60
N LYS A 164 8.26 3.03 1.64
CA LYS A 164 8.11 1.97 2.65
C LYS A 164 6.92 2.25 3.57
N ALA A 165 6.73 3.49 4.01
CA ALA A 165 5.58 3.91 4.81
C ALA A 165 4.26 3.69 4.04
N GLY A 166 4.21 4.01 2.73
CA GLY A 166 3.08 3.71 1.85
C GLY A 166 2.87 2.22 1.53
N GLY A 167 3.73 1.32 2.01
CA GLY A 167 3.61 -0.13 1.81
C GLY A 167 3.96 -0.63 0.41
N PHE A 168 4.53 0.23 -0.47
CA PHE A 168 4.82 -0.12 -1.86
C PHE A 168 6.06 -1.00 -2.04
N MET A 169 6.93 -1.03 -1.03
CA MET A 169 8.16 -1.84 -1.06
C MET A 169 7.94 -3.30 -0.71
N THR A 170 6.82 -3.62 -0.07
CA THR A 170 6.51 -4.98 0.37
C THR A 170 5.70 -5.71 -0.69
N ARG A 171 6.13 -6.94 -1.01
CA ARG A 171 5.35 -7.81 -1.91
C ARG A 171 4.06 -8.25 -1.23
N ASP A 172 2.93 -8.17 -1.93
CA ASP A 172 1.65 -8.76 -1.49
C ASP A 172 1.74 -10.30 -1.50
N PRO A 173 1.71 -10.98 -0.34
CA PRO A 173 1.86 -12.44 -0.25
C PRO A 173 0.59 -13.21 -0.62
N ARG A 174 -0.56 -12.53 -0.78
CA ARG A 174 -1.85 -13.18 -1.06
C ARG A 174 -1.82 -13.94 -2.36
N VAL A 175 -2.06 -15.25 -2.29
CA VAL A 175 -2.15 -16.18 -3.42
C VAL A 175 -3.49 -16.90 -3.36
N VAL A 176 -3.95 -17.43 -4.49
CA VAL A 176 -5.17 -18.23 -4.55
C VAL A 176 -4.96 -19.53 -3.75
N GLU A 177 -5.85 -19.80 -2.80
CA GLU A 177 -5.83 -21.01 -2.01
C GLU A 177 -6.10 -22.25 -2.88
N ARG A 178 -5.39 -23.32 -2.61
CA ARG A 178 -5.58 -24.60 -3.28
C ARG A 178 -6.97 -25.16 -2.99
N LYS A 179 -7.64 -25.72 -4.01
CA LYS A 179 -8.85 -26.52 -3.83
C LYS A 179 -8.57 -27.67 -2.84
N LYS A 180 -9.47 -27.89 -1.90
CA LYS A 180 -9.38 -28.98 -0.92
C LYS A 180 -10.27 -30.14 -1.37
N TYR A 181 -9.88 -31.35 -1.00
CA TYR A 181 -10.70 -32.54 -1.23
C TYR A 181 -12.01 -32.43 -0.43
N GLY A 182 -13.07 -33.07 -0.89
CA GLY A 182 -14.40 -32.98 -0.25
C GLY A 182 -15.07 -31.60 -0.30
N LYS A 183 -14.49 -30.61 -1.01
CA LYS A 183 -15.07 -29.27 -1.17
C LYS A 183 -15.15 -28.88 -2.65
N ALA A 184 -16.13 -28.02 -3.00
CA ALA A 184 -16.27 -27.52 -4.37
C ALA A 184 -15.12 -26.59 -4.78
N LYS A 185 -14.61 -25.75 -3.84
CA LYS A 185 -13.44 -24.87 -3.98
C LYS A 185 -12.60 -24.90 -2.70
N ALA A 186 -11.68 -23.96 -2.52
CA ALA A 186 -10.83 -23.88 -1.34
C ALA A 186 -11.63 -23.83 -0.02
N ARG A 187 -12.68 -23.02 0.02
CA ARG A 187 -13.55 -22.80 1.19
C ARG A 187 -15.00 -23.14 0.96
N ARG A 188 -15.48 -23.25 -0.28
CA ARG A 188 -16.86 -23.58 -0.61
C ARG A 188 -17.11 -25.07 -0.43
N SER A 189 -18.05 -25.42 0.43
CA SER A 189 -18.56 -26.78 0.62
C SER A 189 -19.64 -27.11 -0.42
N PHE A 190 -19.88 -28.39 -0.62
CA PHE A 190 -21.06 -28.84 -1.36
C PHE A 190 -22.32 -28.59 -0.54
N GLN A 191 -23.43 -28.38 -1.25
CA GLN A 191 -24.72 -28.19 -0.59
C GLN A 191 -25.13 -29.54 0.03
N PHE A 192 -25.57 -29.48 1.29
CA PHE A 192 -26.15 -30.64 1.96
C PHE A 192 -27.60 -30.78 1.50
N SER A 193 -27.97 -31.95 0.96
CA SER A 193 -29.34 -32.29 0.63
C SER A 193 -29.91 -33.22 1.72
N LYS A 194 -30.91 -32.74 2.44
CA LYS A 194 -31.71 -33.59 3.32
C LYS A 194 -32.69 -34.39 2.43
N ARG A 195 -32.45 -35.64 2.22
CA ARG A 195 -33.40 -36.65 1.73
C ARG A 195 -33.33 -37.85 2.63
#